data_02618562b2d8e277e6935776dd7313a9
#
_entry.id   02618562b2d8e277e6935776dd7313a9
#
_cell.length_a   1.000
_cell.length_b   1.000
_cell.length_c   1.000
_cell.angle_alpha   90.00
_cell.angle_beta   90.00
_cell.angle_gamma   90.00
#
_symmetry.space_group_name_H-M   'P 1'
#
loop_
_entity.id
_entity.type
_entity.pdbx_description
1 polymer ?
#
loop_
_entity_poly.entity_id
_entity_poly.type
_entity_poly.pdbx_seq_one_letter_code
_entity_poly.pdbx_strand_id
1 'polypeptide(L)'
;MKDKFNDVDKLFDRLGAKNKERLEHAKIAPIHEDFQFSKNGSWILIGTMGSGKTYNYLKLAAKQEKIYDEPFYEDIVICSTSGEFDETVRTFKKSIRKSNLITVQDNDLLQFLNDYIAKSKTYNTLVRFVRSNFRDPDDEMIRIINDNNLNNRNRLIEFIANKMIQIGWETYPHRMLLILDDFASHPLLKHKEFPLPALLKKLRHFHITVIICVQTSMSIPPDIKRIASDYILYPGLSHKDFKNLIKDSTLSCFDPEELWFEYSKMKDVNSHMKIHTKTRKYFFD
;
A
#
# COMPACT_ATOMS: atom_id res chain seq x y z
N MET A 1 25.42 30.73 -11.46
CA MET A 1 24.36 29.72 -11.74
C MET A 1 24.91 28.32 -12.07
N LYS A 2 26.07 28.20 -12.71
CA LYS A 2 26.72 26.90 -13.02
C LYS A 2 27.16 26.08 -11.79
N ASP A 3 27.57 26.74 -10.69
CA ASP A 3 28.03 26.01 -9.48
C ASP A 3 26.92 25.28 -8.71
N LYS A 4 25.66 25.70 -8.88
CA LYS A 4 24.51 25.06 -8.20
C LYS A 4 24.14 23.68 -8.75
N PHE A 5 24.38 23.47 -10.05
CA PHE A 5 24.15 22.17 -10.68
C PHE A 5 25.22 21.15 -10.29
N ASN A 6 26.47 21.58 -10.14
CA ASN A 6 27.56 20.71 -9.75
C ASN A 6 27.37 20.02 -8.39
N ASP A 7 26.69 20.66 -7.45
CA ASP A 7 26.49 20.09 -6.11
C ASP A 7 25.36 19.05 -6.08
N VAL A 8 24.31 19.26 -6.90
CA VAL A 8 23.24 18.27 -7.07
C VAL A 8 23.77 17.06 -7.83
N ASP A 9 24.60 17.29 -8.85
CA ASP A 9 25.25 16.21 -9.58
C ASP A 9 26.19 15.38 -8.70
N LYS A 10 26.99 16.01 -7.82
CA LYS A 10 27.81 15.28 -6.84
C LYS A 10 26.97 14.46 -5.85
N LEU A 11 25.78 14.96 -5.46
CA LEU A 11 24.87 14.20 -4.64
C LEU A 11 24.39 12.94 -5.38
N PHE A 12 23.98 13.09 -6.63
CA PHE A 12 23.53 11.95 -7.43
C PHE A 12 24.65 10.99 -7.79
N ASP A 13 25.85 11.47 -8.00
CA ASP A 13 27.03 10.61 -8.22
C ASP A 13 27.32 9.74 -7.00
N ARG A 14 27.14 10.26 -5.80
CA ARG A 14 27.23 9.46 -4.55
C ARG A 14 26.11 8.44 -4.39
N LEU A 15 24.91 8.75 -4.89
CA LEU A 15 23.76 7.83 -4.89
C LEU A 15 23.86 6.77 -6.00
N GLY A 16 24.86 6.91 -6.89
CA GLY A 16 25.03 6.08 -8.08
C GLY A 16 24.18 6.52 -9.27
N ALA A 17 24.69 6.33 -10.47
CA ALA A 17 24.07 6.79 -11.72
C ALA A 17 22.63 6.22 -11.89
N LYS A 18 22.42 4.97 -11.47
CA LYS A 18 21.12 4.29 -11.54
C LYS A 18 20.06 4.94 -10.64
N ASN A 19 20.45 5.47 -9.49
CA ASN A 19 19.56 6.17 -8.56
C ASN A 19 19.29 7.61 -9.03
N LYS A 20 20.28 8.26 -9.66
CA LYS A 20 20.13 9.58 -10.27
C LYS A 20 18.98 9.56 -11.29
N GLU A 21 19.05 8.67 -12.27
CA GLU A 21 18.03 8.52 -13.31
C GLU A 21 16.65 8.20 -12.74
N ARG A 22 16.58 7.34 -11.71
CA ARG A 22 15.32 7.01 -11.03
C ARG A 22 14.71 8.17 -10.26
N LEU A 23 15.53 8.99 -9.58
CA LEU A 23 15.05 10.15 -8.82
C LEU A 23 14.65 11.31 -9.73
N GLU A 24 15.36 11.54 -10.81
CA GLU A 24 15.07 12.60 -11.80
C GLU A 24 13.85 12.24 -12.68
N HIS A 25 13.73 10.97 -13.05
CA HIS A 25 12.73 10.47 -13.99
C HIS A 25 11.78 9.46 -13.38
N ALA A 26 11.52 9.49 -12.06
CA ALA A 26 10.51 8.63 -11.47
C ALA A 26 9.17 8.84 -12.20
N LYS A 27 9.05 8.18 -13.34
CA LYS A 27 7.82 8.11 -14.10
C LYS A 27 6.79 7.47 -13.18
N ILE A 28 5.72 8.19 -12.91
CA ILE A 28 4.54 7.57 -12.34
C ILE A 28 4.09 6.57 -13.40
N ALA A 29 4.32 5.28 -13.15
CA ALA A 29 3.87 4.25 -14.06
C ALA A 29 2.38 4.47 -14.33
N PRO A 30 1.94 4.60 -15.59
CA PRO A 30 0.53 4.77 -15.89
C PRO A 30 -0.22 3.57 -15.32
N ILE A 31 -1.44 3.79 -14.83
CA ILE A 31 -2.32 2.66 -14.48
C ILE A 31 -2.73 2.03 -15.80
N HIS A 32 -2.43 0.75 -15.94
CA HIS A 32 -2.96 -0.02 -17.09
C HIS A 32 -4.50 -0.04 -16.97
N GLU A 33 -5.21 0.07 -18.10
CA GLU A 33 -6.68 0.08 -18.13
C GLU A 33 -7.29 -1.15 -17.48
N ASP A 34 -6.61 -2.30 -17.54
CA ASP A 34 -7.01 -3.54 -16.84
C ASP A 34 -6.84 -3.48 -15.32
N PHE A 35 -6.13 -2.50 -14.79
CA PHE A 35 -5.95 -2.33 -13.36
C PHE A 35 -6.96 -1.32 -12.82
N GLN A 36 -8.12 -1.85 -12.44
CA GLN A 36 -9.29 -1.05 -12.10
C GLN A 36 -9.37 -0.63 -10.63
N PHE A 37 -8.39 -0.99 -9.80
CA PHE A 37 -8.40 -0.68 -8.36
C PHE A 37 -7.69 0.62 -8.01
N SER A 38 -8.12 1.22 -6.89
CA SER A 38 -7.57 2.49 -6.39
C SER A 38 -6.11 2.33 -5.97
N LYS A 39 -5.24 3.19 -6.53
CA LYS A 39 -3.88 3.38 -6.00
C LYS A 39 -3.95 3.90 -4.59
N ASN A 40 -3.05 3.43 -3.73
CA ASN A 40 -2.95 3.87 -2.33
C ASN A 40 -4.32 3.80 -1.63
N GLY A 41 -5.16 2.85 -2.03
CA GLY A 41 -6.49 2.61 -1.48
C GLY A 41 -6.49 1.56 -0.39
N SER A 42 -7.67 1.34 0.17
CA SER A 42 -7.93 0.23 1.11
C SER A 42 -8.90 -0.74 0.46
N TRP A 43 -8.51 -1.99 0.34
CA TRP A 43 -9.31 -3.07 -0.26
C TRP A 43 -9.76 -4.04 0.80
N ILE A 44 -10.97 -4.49 0.70
CA ILE A 44 -11.53 -5.50 1.61
C ILE A 44 -11.90 -6.73 0.78
N LEU A 45 -11.28 -7.86 1.10
CA LEU A 45 -11.57 -9.16 0.52
C LEU A 45 -12.40 -9.99 1.51
N ILE A 46 -13.61 -10.37 1.12
CA ILE A 46 -14.52 -11.12 1.98
C ILE A 46 -14.88 -12.45 1.32
N GLY A 47 -14.56 -13.55 1.99
CA GLY A 47 -14.87 -14.89 1.49
C GLY A 47 -14.49 -15.96 2.50
N THR A 48 -15.09 -17.12 2.40
CA THR A 48 -14.82 -18.27 3.26
C THR A 48 -13.39 -18.79 3.11
N MET A 49 -12.97 -19.65 4.00
CA MET A 49 -11.71 -20.38 3.84
C MET A 49 -11.72 -21.15 2.50
N GLY A 50 -10.58 -21.17 1.81
CA GLY A 50 -10.47 -21.86 0.51
C GLY A 50 -11.08 -21.12 -0.69
N SER A 51 -11.67 -19.92 -0.53
CA SER A 51 -12.24 -19.14 -1.64
C SER A 51 -11.20 -18.50 -2.57
N GLY A 52 -9.90 -18.71 -2.35
CA GLY A 52 -8.84 -18.20 -3.21
C GLY A 52 -8.39 -16.75 -2.91
N LYS A 53 -8.75 -16.16 -1.75
CA LYS A 53 -8.33 -14.79 -1.38
C LYS A 53 -6.83 -14.60 -1.50
N THR A 54 -6.06 -15.46 -0.83
CA THR A 54 -4.59 -15.44 -0.84
C THR A 54 -4.03 -15.54 -2.27
N TYR A 55 -4.54 -16.46 -3.06
CA TYR A 55 -4.17 -16.59 -4.45
C TYR A 55 -4.43 -15.30 -5.26
N ASN A 56 -5.58 -14.68 -5.06
CA ASN A 56 -5.98 -13.52 -5.84
C ASN A 56 -5.14 -12.27 -5.54
N TYR A 57 -4.86 -11.94 -4.27
CA TYR A 57 -4.05 -10.76 -3.99
C TYR A 57 -2.59 -10.95 -4.45
N LEU A 58 -2.05 -12.17 -4.34
CA LEU A 58 -0.72 -12.48 -4.86
C LEU A 58 -0.68 -12.45 -6.40
N LYS A 59 -1.72 -12.97 -7.05
CA LYS A 59 -1.87 -12.90 -8.51
C LYS A 59 -1.94 -11.45 -8.99
N LEU A 60 -2.66 -10.58 -8.28
CA LEU A 60 -2.71 -9.15 -8.57
C LEU A 60 -1.33 -8.50 -8.46
N ALA A 61 -0.57 -8.78 -7.40
CA ALA A 61 0.78 -8.25 -7.23
C ALA A 61 1.72 -8.73 -8.34
N ALA A 62 1.71 -10.02 -8.66
CA ALA A 62 2.54 -10.60 -9.72
C ALA A 62 2.16 -10.09 -11.13
N LYS A 63 0.85 -9.88 -11.39
CA LYS A 63 0.36 -9.31 -12.65
C LYS A 63 0.91 -7.90 -12.87
N GLN A 64 1.02 -7.11 -11.83
CA GLN A 64 1.53 -5.75 -11.92
C GLN A 64 3.01 -5.69 -12.30
N GLU A 65 3.86 -6.53 -11.72
CA GLU A 65 5.26 -6.63 -12.12
C GLU A 65 5.41 -7.00 -13.60
N LYS A 66 4.54 -7.88 -14.08
CA LYS A 66 4.58 -8.32 -15.48
C LYS A 66 4.14 -7.24 -16.46
N ILE A 67 3.14 -6.41 -16.08
CA ILE A 67 2.60 -5.36 -16.95
C ILE A 67 3.59 -4.20 -17.09
N TYR A 68 4.23 -3.80 -16.00
CA TYR A 68 5.05 -2.59 -15.97
C TYR A 68 6.53 -2.84 -16.25
N ASP A 69 6.96 -4.08 -16.33
CA ASP A 69 8.38 -4.51 -16.34
C ASP A 69 9.22 -3.91 -15.19
N GLU A 70 8.55 -3.28 -14.24
CA GLU A 70 9.07 -2.71 -13.00
C GLU A 70 8.13 -3.07 -11.85
N PRO A 71 8.60 -3.16 -10.59
CA PRO A 71 7.71 -3.39 -9.47
C PRO A 71 6.77 -2.19 -9.31
N PHE A 72 5.48 -2.42 -9.33
CA PHE A 72 4.51 -1.37 -8.97
C PHE A 72 4.56 -1.08 -7.46
N TYR A 73 4.75 -2.11 -6.66
CA TYR A 73 5.07 -2.01 -5.24
C TYR A 73 6.49 -2.48 -5.04
N GLU A 74 7.34 -1.65 -4.47
CA GLU A 74 8.70 -2.01 -4.12
C GLU A 74 8.71 -3.00 -2.95
N ASP A 75 7.80 -2.81 -1.98
CA ASP A 75 7.61 -3.72 -0.85
C ASP A 75 6.21 -4.33 -0.86
N ILE A 76 6.14 -5.64 -0.72
CA ILE A 76 4.91 -6.40 -0.46
C ILE A 76 5.04 -6.99 0.94
N VAL A 77 4.23 -6.48 1.86
CA VAL A 77 4.25 -6.87 3.28
C VAL A 77 3.04 -7.72 3.58
N ILE A 78 3.26 -8.93 4.06
CA ILE A 78 2.19 -9.84 4.48
C ILE A 78 2.24 -9.99 5.99
N CYS A 79 1.14 -9.68 6.64
CA CYS A 79 0.91 -9.95 8.05
C CYS A 79 -0.27 -10.92 8.19
N SER A 80 -0.03 -12.07 8.80
CA SER A 80 -1.05 -13.10 9.00
C SER A 80 -1.09 -13.52 10.46
N THR A 81 -2.29 -13.72 10.98
CA THR A 81 -2.52 -14.19 12.37
C THR A 81 -2.29 -15.69 12.54
N SER A 82 -2.28 -16.44 11.45
CA SER A 82 -2.08 -17.90 11.49
C SER A 82 -0.63 -18.34 11.75
N GLY A 83 0.33 -17.39 11.70
CA GLY A 83 1.76 -17.66 11.97
C GLY A 83 2.47 -18.59 10.97
N GLU A 84 1.74 -19.33 10.17
CA GLU A 84 2.26 -20.20 9.13
C GLU A 84 1.97 -19.59 7.76
N PHE A 85 3.04 -19.30 7.03
CA PHE A 85 2.89 -18.88 5.63
C PHE A 85 2.45 -20.07 4.79
N ASP A 86 1.27 -19.95 4.25
CA ASP A 86 0.67 -20.86 3.31
C ASP A 86 1.66 -21.19 2.18
N GLU A 87 1.65 -22.42 1.73
CA GLU A 87 2.40 -22.91 0.56
C GLU A 87 2.17 -22.01 -0.68
N THR A 88 0.99 -21.43 -0.78
CA THR A 88 0.62 -20.44 -1.79
C THR A 88 1.58 -19.25 -1.78
N VAL A 89 1.89 -18.67 -0.62
CA VAL A 89 2.84 -17.56 -0.49
C VAL A 89 4.25 -17.97 -0.92
N ARG A 90 4.69 -19.18 -0.53
CA ARG A 90 5.99 -19.72 -0.93
C ARG A 90 6.09 -19.91 -2.45
N THR A 91 5.02 -20.36 -3.08
CA THR A 91 4.95 -20.54 -4.53
C THR A 91 5.02 -19.20 -5.26
N PHE A 92 4.27 -18.20 -4.79
CA PHE A 92 4.28 -16.87 -5.38
C PHE A 92 5.59 -16.10 -5.14
N LYS A 93 6.33 -16.38 -4.06
CA LYS A 93 7.66 -15.81 -3.84
C LYS A 93 8.60 -16.04 -5.02
N LYS A 94 8.44 -17.16 -5.73
CA LYS A 94 9.19 -17.46 -6.95
C LYS A 94 8.74 -16.64 -8.17
N SER A 95 7.50 -16.16 -8.15
CA SER A 95 6.90 -15.40 -9.24
C SER A 95 7.06 -13.89 -9.07
N ILE A 96 7.15 -13.41 -7.83
CA ILE A 96 7.43 -12.01 -7.48
C ILE A 96 8.95 -11.85 -7.44
N ARG A 97 9.51 -11.26 -8.51
CA ARG A 97 10.97 -11.20 -8.67
C ARG A 97 11.57 -9.83 -8.39
N LYS A 98 10.77 -8.78 -8.51
CA LYS A 98 11.24 -7.39 -8.46
C LYS A 98 10.85 -6.68 -7.17
N SER A 99 9.75 -7.08 -6.53
CA SER A 99 9.31 -6.55 -5.24
C SER A 99 9.97 -7.29 -4.08
N ASN A 100 10.23 -6.58 -2.98
CA ASN A 100 10.65 -7.21 -1.73
C ASN A 100 9.44 -7.82 -1.05
N LEU A 101 9.44 -9.13 -0.83
CA LEU A 101 8.41 -9.81 -0.06
C LEU A 101 8.83 -9.90 1.40
N ILE A 102 8.14 -9.18 2.26
CA ILE A 102 8.40 -9.04 3.69
C ILE A 102 7.25 -9.70 4.46
N THR A 103 7.60 -10.45 5.47
CA THR A 103 6.63 -11.09 6.36
C THR A 103 6.76 -10.49 7.74
N VAL A 104 5.64 -10.07 8.34
CA VAL A 104 5.60 -9.41 9.64
C VAL A 104 4.66 -10.17 10.56
N GLN A 105 5.08 -10.42 11.78
CA GLN A 105 4.21 -10.98 12.81
C GLN A 105 3.18 -9.93 13.25
N ASP A 106 2.00 -10.35 13.67
CA ASP A 106 0.92 -9.47 14.09
C ASP A 106 1.34 -8.55 15.25
N ASN A 107 2.09 -9.07 16.22
CA ASN A 107 2.60 -8.30 17.34
C ASN A 107 3.58 -7.19 16.93
N ASP A 108 4.30 -7.36 15.84
CA ASP A 108 5.31 -6.42 15.36
C ASP A 108 4.74 -5.42 14.35
N LEU A 109 3.51 -5.63 13.88
CA LEU A 109 2.91 -4.86 12.79
C LEU A 109 2.88 -3.35 13.06
N LEU A 110 2.47 -2.95 14.26
CA LEU A 110 2.37 -1.52 14.60
C LEU A 110 3.73 -0.84 14.64
N GLN A 111 4.74 -1.50 15.21
CA GLN A 111 6.10 -0.98 15.22
C GLN A 111 6.64 -0.87 13.80
N PHE A 112 6.50 -1.93 13.02
CA PHE A 112 6.90 -1.94 11.62
C PHE A 112 6.28 -0.79 10.81
N LEU A 113 4.97 -0.57 10.95
CA LEU A 113 4.28 0.50 10.24
C LEU A 113 4.72 1.90 10.69
N ASN A 114 4.96 2.10 11.98
CA ASN A 114 5.46 3.37 12.50
C ASN A 114 6.86 3.68 11.95
N ASP A 115 7.76 2.69 11.95
CA ASP A 115 9.11 2.82 11.41
C ASP A 115 9.08 3.09 9.90
N TYR A 116 8.23 2.37 9.17
CA TYR A 116 8.06 2.59 7.72
C TYR A 116 7.54 4.01 7.43
N ILE A 117 6.55 4.48 8.17
CA ILE A 117 5.99 5.84 8.01
C ILE A 117 7.04 6.90 8.32
N ALA A 118 7.81 6.74 9.39
CA ALA A 118 8.89 7.66 9.74
C ALA A 118 9.95 7.70 8.63
N LYS A 119 10.35 6.54 8.14
CA LYS A 119 11.26 6.38 7.01
C LYS A 119 10.73 7.05 5.74
N SER A 120 9.43 6.81 5.41
CA SER A 120 8.76 7.41 4.25
C SER A 120 8.68 8.92 4.32
N LYS A 121 8.35 9.49 5.48
CA LYS A 121 8.36 10.94 5.70
C LYS A 121 9.71 11.54 5.41
N THR A 122 10.73 11.01 6.05
CA THR A 122 12.12 11.48 5.87
C THR A 122 12.52 11.41 4.40
N TYR A 123 12.31 10.26 3.76
CA TYR A 123 12.65 10.07 2.34
C TYR A 123 11.94 11.07 1.43
N ASN A 124 10.62 11.21 1.59
CA ASN A 124 9.82 12.13 0.78
C ASN A 124 10.26 13.59 0.96
N THR A 125 10.62 14.00 2.18
CA THR A 125 11.12 15.34 2.48
C THR A 125 12.47 15.58 1.81
N LEU A 126 13.40 14.64 1.94
CA LEU A 126 14.72 14.75 1.31
C LEU A 126 14.62 14.79 -0.22
N VAL A 127 13.83 13.90 -0.83
CA VAL A 127 13.66 13.87 -2.30
C VAL A 127 13.00 15.16 -2.81
N ARG A 128 11.95 15.66 -2.14
CA ARG A 128 11.33 16.93 -2.52
C ARG A 128 12.32 18.08 -2.47
N PHE A 129 13.09 18.18 -1.40
CA PHE A 129 14.09 19.22 -1.23
C PHE A 129 15.21 19.13 -2.29
N VAL A 130 15.70 17.94 -2.59
CA VAL A 130 16.68 17.73 -3.69
C VAL A 130 16.09 18.13 -5.03
N ARG A 131 14.83 17.75 -5.33
CA ARG A 131 14.14 18.11 -6.58
C ARG A 131 13.87 19.61 -6.72
N SER A 132 13.67 20.32 -5.61
CA SER A 132 13.57 21.78 -5.61
C SER A 132 14.92 22.49 -5.83
N ASN A 133 16.01 21.74 -6.05
CA ASN A 133 17.37 22.25 -6.12
C ASN A 133 17.76 23.04 -4.86
N PHE A 134 17.33 22.56 -3.69
CA PHE A 134 17.57 23.17 -2.38
C PHE A 134 16.98 24.59 -2.22
N ARG A 135 15.89 24.92 -2.94
CA ARG A 135 15.34 26.29 -2.92
C ARG A 135 14.19 26.47 -1.95
N ASP A 136 13.32 25.47 -1.83
CA ASP A 136 12.08 25.57 -1.08
C ASP A 136 12.05 24.52 0.06
N PRO A 137 12.77 24.76 1.18
CA PRO A 137 12.71 23.87 2.31
C PRO A 137 11.33 23.99 2.96
N ASP A 138 10.62 22.87 3.14
CA ASP A 138 9.43 22.81 3.96
C ASP A 138 9.79 22.84 5.47
N ASP A 139 8.79 22.99 6.34
CA ASP A 139 8.99 23.05 7.79
C ASP A 139 9.74 21.85 8.34
N GLU A 140 9.55 20.68 7.75
CA GLU A 140 10.22 19.45 8.19
C GLU A 140 11.69 19.47 7.78
N MET A 141 12.01 19.97 6.59
CA MET A 141 13.40 20.14 6.16
C MET A 141 14.13 21.20 6.98
N ILE A 142 13.46 22.30 7.31
CA ILE A 142 14.01 23.33 8.21
C ILE A 142 14.34 22.72 9.57
N ARG A 143 13.49 21.89 10.14
CA ARG A 143 13.77 21.16 11.39
C ARG A 143 14.99 20.27 11.25
N ILE A 144 15.05 19.45 10.21
CA ILE A 144 16.22 18.57 9.95
C ILE A 144 17.51 19.36 9.87
N ILE A 145 17.51 20.51 9.18
CA ILE A 145 18.68 21.40 9.06
C ILE A 145 19.08 21.92 10.44
N ASN A 146 18.13 22.43 11.21
CA ASN A 146 18.38 23.02 12.53
C ASN A 146 18.82 21.96 13.55
N ASP A 147 18.14 20.81 13.61
CA ASP A 147 18.45 19.73 14.55
C ASP A 147 19.84 19.14 14.34
N ASN A 148 20.35 19.14 13.10
CA ASN A 148 21.67 18.63 12.78
C ASN A 148 22.73 19.75 12.62
N ASN A 149 22.38 21.00 12.92
CA ASN A 149 23.26 22.16 12.81
C ASN A 149 23.99 22.26 11.44
N LEU A 150 23.20 22.08 10.37
CA LEU A 150 23.71 21.98 8.99
C LEU A 150 23.83 23.37 8.33
N ASN A 151 24.61 24.27 8.92
CA ASN A 151 24.77 25.64 8.44
C ASN A 151 25.61 25.75 7.15
N ASN A 152 26.35 24.69 6.82
CA ASN A 152 27.20 24.65 5.64
C ASN A 152 26.54 23.78 4.56
N ARG A 153 26.45 24.34 3.34
CA ARG A 153 25.83 23.67 2.19
C ARG A 153 26.46 22.30 1.88
N ASN A 154 27.78 22.18 1.95
CA ASN A 154 28.46 20.92 1.68
C ASN A 154 28.10 19.86 2.73
N ARG A 155 28.02 20.26 4.02
CA ARG A 155 27.57 19.37 5.09
C ARG A 155 26.11 18.93 4.89
N LEU A 156 25.26 19.84 4.43
CA LEU A 156 23.86 19.52 4.13
C LEU A 156 23.75 18.48 3.00
N ILE A 157 24.50 18.69 1.90
CA ILE A 157 24.53 17.75 0.77
C ILE A 157 25.03 16.38 1.21
N GLU A 158 26.11 16.36 1.98
CA GLU A 158 26.67 15.12 2.51
C GLU A 158 25.71 14.40 3.44
N PHE A 159 25.06 15.14 4.34
CA PHE A 159 24.04 14.59 5.23
C PHE A 159 22.87 13.97 4.44
N ILE A 160 22.34 14.69 3.44
CA ILE A 160 21.23 14.20 2.60
C ILE A 160 21.66 12.93 1.86
N ALA A 161 22.84 12.92 1.23
CA ALA A 161 23.34 11.75 0.52
C ALA A 161 23.46 10.54 1.45
N ASN A 162 24.06 10.72 2.63
CA ASN A 162 24.22 9.64 3.61
C ASN A 162 22.88 9.14 4.12
N LYS A 163 21.92 10.04 4.40
CA LYS A 163 20.55 9.64 4.81
C LYS A 163 19.82 8.88 3.73
N MET A 164 19.88 9.30 2.47
CA MET A 164 19.25 8.59 1.36
C MET A 164 19.88 7.21 1.15
N ILE A 165 21.21 7.08 1.26
CA ILE A 165 21.91 5.79 1.22
C ILE A 165 21.47 4.89 2.39
N GLN A 166 21.37 5.44 3.62
CA GLN A 166 20.93 4.70 4.80
C GLN A 166 19.49 4.21 4.67
N ILE A 167 18.61 5.03 4.06
CA ILE A 167 17.23 4.63 3.77
C ILE A 167 17.18 3.48 2.76
N GLY A 168 18.09 3.48 1.78
CA GLY A 168 18.23 2.41 0.79
C GLY A 168 17.06 2.30 -0.20
N TRP A 169 16.19 3.31 -0.30
CA TRP A 169 15.13 3.36 -1.28
C TRP A 169 15.61 4.01 -2.58
N GLU A 170 15.32 3.36 -3.69
CA GLU A 170 15.78 3.79 -5.01
C GLU A 170 14.69 4.47 -5.84
N THR A 171 13.42 4.29 -5.47
CA THR A 171 12.26 4.78 -6.23
C THR A 171 11.53 5.87 -5.48
N TYR A 172 10.90 6.79 -6.22
CA TYR A 172 10.05 7.83 -5.66
C TYR A 172 8.75 7.97 -6.48
N PRO A 173 7.60 7.87 -5.84
CA PRO A 173 7.41 7.46 -4.45
C PRO A 173 7.73 5.97 -4.24
N HIS A 174 8.31 5.64 -3.09
CA HIS A 174 8.43 4.24 -2.68
C HIS A 174 7.07 3.72 -2.24
N ARG A 175 6.59 2.64 -2.83
CA ARG A 175 5.21 2.13 -2.64
C ARG A 175 5.22 0.79 -1.93
N MET A 176 4.26 0.62 -1.03
CA MET A 176 4.07 -0.63 -0.31
C MET A 176 2.67 -1.19 -0.52
N LEU A 177 2.57 -2.49 -0.69
CA LEU A 177 1.35 -3.26 -0.56
C LEU A 177 1.36 -3.96 0.80
N LEU A 178 0.48 -3.54 1.70
CA LEU A 178 0.27 -4.17 3.00
C LEU A 178 -0.93 -5.12 2.91
N ILE A 179 -0.70 -6.39 3.22
CA ILE A 179 -1.71 -7.43 3.22
C ILE A 179 -1.92 -7.90 4.65
N LEU A 180 -3.12 -7.71 5.18
CA LEU A 180 -3.58 -8.20 6.48
C LEU A 180 -4.45 -9.44 6.22
N ASP A 181 -3.83 -10.62 6.31
CA ASP A 181 -4.50 -11.87 5.99
C ASP A 181 -5.06 -12.52 7.26
N ASP A 182 -6.32 -12.97 7.18
CA ASP A 182 -7.11 -13.56 8.27
C ASP A 182 -7.19 -12.69 9.54
N PHE A 183 -7.24 -11.38 9.37
CA PHE A 183 -7.37 -10.41 10.46
C PHE A 183 -8.80 -10.32 11.05
N ALA A 184 -9.65 -11.29 10.71
CA ALA A 184 -10.99 -11.41 11.28
C ALA A 184 -10.91 -11.46 12.81
N SER A 185 -11.58 -10.51 13.46
CA SER A 185 -11.64 -10.47 14.94
C SER A 185 -10.31 -10.14 15.65
N HIS A 186 -9.24 -9.83 14.91
CA HIS A 186 -7.96 -9.50 15.52
C HIS A 186 -8.08 -8.25 16.43
N PRO A 187 -7.50 -8.25 17.63
CA PRO A 187 -7.57 -7.11 18.56
C PRO A 187 -7.14 -5.80 17.93
N LEU A 188 -6.13 -5.79 17.08
CA LEU A 188 -5.63 -4.60 16.38
C LEU A 188 -6.69 -3.90 15.50
N LEU A 189 -7.71 -4.64 15.02
CA LEU A 189 -8.81 -4.04 14.25
C LEU A 189 -9.97 -3.59 15.13
N LYS A 190 -10.18 -4.21 16.30
CA LYS A 190 -11.40 -4.04 17.11
C LYS A 190 -11.29 -2.99 18.21
N HIS A 191 -10.12 -2.82 18.80
CA HIS A 191 -9.96 -1.95 19.97
C HIS A 191 -9.78 -0.49 19.57
N LYS A 192 -10.55 0.40 20.20
CA LYS A 192 -10.40 1.86 20.06
C LYS A 192 -9.03 2.35 20.56
N GLU A 193 -8.44 1.63 21.48
CA GLU A 193 -7.12 1.92 22.05
C GLU A 193 -5.96 1.58 21.11
N PHE A 194 -6.18 0.70 20.14
CA PHE A 194 -5.14 0.36 19.18
C PHE A 194 -5.13 1.35 18.00
N PRO A 195 -3.97 1.92 17.68
CA PRO A 195 -3.87 2.96 16.65
C PRO A 195 -4.06 2.47 15.21
N LEU A 196 -4.21 1.15 14.98
CA LEU A 196 -4.27 0.60 13.61
C LEU A 196 -5.40 1.20 12.75
N PRO A 197 -6.67 1.29 13.20
CA PRO A 197 -7.71 1.91 12.38
C PRO A 197 -7.44 3.38 12.04
N ALA A 198 -6.88 4.14 13.00
CA ALA A 198 -6.48 5.54 12.76
C ALA A 198 -5.29 5.63 11.82
N LEU A 199 -4.37 4.68 11.91
CA LEU A 199 -3.21 4.56 11.05
C LEU A 199 -3.63 4.21 9.61
N LEU A 200 -4.51 3.24 9.41
CA LEU A 200 -5.03 2.83 8.10
C LEU A 200 -5.62 4.02 7.31
N LYS A 201 -6.28 4.96 7.99
CA LYS A 201 -6.79 6.20 7.36
C LYS A 201 -5.69 7.08 6.77
N LYS A 202 -4.48 7.00 7.31
CA LYS A 202 -3.32 7.83 6.92
C LYS A 202 -2.41 7.15 5.90
N LEU A 203 -2.44 5.82 5.78
CA LEU A 203 -1.47 5.05 4.99
C LEU A 203 -1.39 5.48 3.52
N ARG A 204 -2.50 5.93 2.94
CA ARG A 204 -2.56 6.45 1.56
C ARG A 204 -1.59 7.62 1.32
N HIS A 205 -1.31 8.44 2.35
CA HIS A 205 -0.40 9.57 2.25
C HIS A 205 1.08 9.14 2.20
N PHE A 206 1.34 7.89 2.53
CA PHE A 206 2.67 7.27 2.51
C PHE A 206 2.81 6.25 1.37
N HIS A 207 1.94 6.33 0.37
CA HIS A 207 1.92 5.43 -0.79
C HIS A 207 1.75 3.95 -0.43
N ILE A 208 0.98 3.68 0.63
CA ILE A 208 0.67 2.33 1.09
C ILE A 208 -0.74 1.97 0.63
N THR A 209 -0.84 0.89 -0.13
CA THR A 209 -2.11 0.21 -0.42
C THR A 209 -2.33 -0.87 0.61
N VAL A 210 -3.54 -0.97 1.15
CA VAL A 210 -3.87 -1.97 2.16
C VAL A 210 -4.91 -2.94 1.63
N ILE A 211 -4.65 -4.23 1.79
CA ILE A 211 -5.61 -5.32 1.56
C ILE A 211 -5.93 -5.94 2.91
N ILE A 212 -7.20 -6.02 3.25
CA ILE A 212 -7.70 -6.68 4.46
C ILE A 212 -8.52 -7.90 4.02
N CYS A 213 -8.03 -9.08 4.33
CA CYS A 213 -8.69 -10.34 4.03
C CYS A 213 -9.43 -10.85 5.26
N VAL A 214 -10.71 -11.12 5.11
CA VAL A 214 -11.57 -11.63 6.19
C VAL A 214 -12.52 -12.70 5.69
N GLN A 215 -13.03 -13.51 6.60
CA GLN A 215 -14.02 -14.53 6.29
C GLN A 215 -15.45 -13.97 6.31
N THR A 216 -15.70 -12.98 7.17
CA THR A 216 -17.02 -12.37 7.32
C THR A 216 -16.92 -10.84 7.40
N SER A 217 -17.93 -10.15 6.89
CA SER A 217 -18.00 -8.68 6.96
C SER A 217 -18.16 -8.15 8.39
N MET A 218 -18.70 -8.97 9.28
CA MET A 218 -18.97 -8.60 10.70
C MET A 218 -17.67 -8.43 11.51
N SER A 219 -16.59 -9.04 11.08
CA SER A 219 -15.31 -8.97 11.76
C SER A 219 -14.52 -7.68 11.52
N ILE A 220 -14.98 -6.85 10.58
CA ILE A 220 -14.34 -5.56 10.28
C ILE A 220 -15.14 -4.42 10.94
N PRO A 221 -14.46 -3.52 11.68
CA PRO A 221 -15.11 -2.32 12.22
C PRO A 221 -15.75 -1.45 11.12
N PRO A 222 -16.93 -0.83 11.39
CA PRO A 222 -17.59 0.04 10.43
C PRO A 222 -16.70 1.17 9.91
N ASP A 223 -15.86 1.72 10.75
CA ASP A 223 -14.92 2.79 10.38
C ASP A 223 -13.94 2.38 9.27
N ILE A 224 -13.51 1.11 9.27
CA ILE A 224 -12.63 0.57 8.24
C ILE A 224 -13.42 0.32 6.96
N LYS A 225 -14.63 -0.24 7.07
CA LYS A 225 -15.52 -0.42 5.92
C LYS A 225 -15.83 0.91 5.21
N ARG A 226 -15.99 2.00 5.96
CA ARG A 226 -16.27 3.34 5.41
C ARG A 226 -15.09 4.02 4.74
N ILE A 227 -13.87 3.54 4.91
CA ILE A 227 -12.68 4.07 4.23
C ILE A 227 -12.23 3.19 3.07
N ALA A 228 -12.77 1.99 2.93
CA ALA A 228 -12.42 1.10 1.85
C ALA A 228 -12.83 1.69 0.51
N SER A 229 -11.91 1.65 -0.44
CA SER A 229 -12.12 2.12 -1.81
C SER A 229 -12.59 1.01 -2.74
N ASP A 230 -12.27 -0.24 -2.39
CA ASP A 230 -12.51 -1.39 -3.24
C ASP A 230 -12.90 -2.60 -2.40
N TYR A 231 -13.78 -3.43 -2.96
CA TYR A 231 -14.22 -4.68 -2.36
C TYR A 231 -14.02 -5.83 -3.36
N ILE A 232 -13.62 -6.98 -2.86
CA ILE A 232 -13.66 -8.24 -3.58
C ILE A 232 -14.49 -9.21 -2.75
N LEU A 233 -15.65 -9.56 -3.28
CA LEU A 233 -16.62 -10.42 -2.61
C LEU A 233 -16.64 -11.79 -3.27
N TYR A 234 -16.38 -12.82 -2.50
CA TYR A 234 -16.47 -14.21 -2.92
C TYR A 234 -17.84 -14.78 -2.58
N PRO A 235 -18.30 -15.86 -3.26
CA PRO A 235 -19.56 -16.51 -2.93
C PRO A 235 -19.63 -16.95 -1.47
N GLY A 236 -20.85 -17.02 -0.93
CA GLY A 236 -21.11 -17.56 0.40
C GLY A 236 -21.60 -16.54 1.45
N LEU A 237 -21.68 -15.25 1.13
CA LEU A 237 -22.36 -14.30 2.01
C LEU A 237 -23.87 -14.54 2.01
N SER A 238 -24.49 -14.52 3.20
CA SER A 238 -25.94 -14.50 3.29
C SER A 238 -26.50 -13.16 2.84
N HIS A 239 -27.77 -13.14 2.38
CA HIS A 239 -28.44 -11.88 2.00
C HIS A 239 -28.43 -10.85 3.14
N LYS A 240 -28.62 -11.30 4.39
CA LYS A 240 -28.57 -10.44 5.57
C LYS A 240 -27.18 -9.83 5.77
N ASP A 241 -26.11 -10.63 5.66
CA ASP A 241 -24.74 -10.15 5.85
C ASP A 241 -24.33 -9.20 4.74
N PHE A 242 -24.77 -9.48 3.52
CA PHE A 242 -24.55 -8.63 2.36
C PHE A 242 -25.24 -7.26 2.53
N LYS A 243 -26.51 -7.22 2.95
CA LYS A 243 -27.22 -5.96 3.26
C LYS A 243 -26.55 -5.17 4.37
N ASN A 244 -26.10 -5.84 5.42
CA ASN A 244 -25.37 -5.20 6.52
C ASN A 244 -24.03 -4.62 6.02
N LEU A 245 -23.32 -5.35 5.17
CA LEU A 245 -22.09 -4.85 4.55
C LEU A 245 -22.33 -3.56 3.77
N ILE A 246 -23.35 -3.53 2.92
CA ILE A 246 -23.70 -2.34 2.13
C ILE A 246 -24.01 -1.16 3.03
N LYS A 247 -24.89 -1.35 4.00
CA LYS A 247 -25.34 -0.31 4.93
C LYS A 247 -24.20 0.34 5.70
N ASP A 248 -23.24 -0.47 6.15
CA ASP A 248 -22.16 -0.04 7.05
C ASP A 248 -20.87 0.42 6.31
N SER A 249 -20.89 0.45 5.00
CA SER A 249 -19.69 0.66 4.20
C SER A 249 -19.85 1.75 3.13
N THR A 250 -18.78 1.99 2.37
CA THR A 250 -18.81 2.85 1.17
C THR A 250 -19.68 2.28 0.04
N LEU A 251 -20.14 1.02 0.15
CA LEU A 251 -21.05 0.40 -0.81
C LEU A 251 -22.49 0.94 -0.69
N SER A 252 -22.80 1.73 0.32
CA SER A 252 -24.11 2.39 0.48
C SER A 252 -24.50 3.32 -0.69
N CYS A 253 -23.59 3.56 -1.61
CA CYS A 253 -23.85 4.29 -2.86
C CYS A 253 -24.51 3.43 -3.96
N PHE A 254 -24.61 2.11 -3.74
CA PHE A 254 -25.28 1.16 -4.63
C PHE A 254 -26.68 0.82 -4.10
N ASP A 255 -27.59 0.44 -4.99
CA ASP A 255 -28.85 -0.21 -4.59
C ASP A 255 -28.56 -1.60 -4.03
N PRO A 256 -28.99 -1.92 -2.78
CA PRO A 256 -28.67 -3.19 -2.16
C PRO A 256 -29.28 -4.41 -2.84
N GLU A 257 -30.48 -4.27 -3.40
CA GLU A 257 -31.19 -5.39 -4.05
C GLU A 257 -30.61 -5.68 -5.44
N GLU A 258 -30.29 -4.62 -6.18
CA GLU A 258 -29.64 -4.75 -7.49
C GLU A 258 -28.25 -5.40 -7.32
N LEU A 259 -27.46 -4.91 -6.38
CA LEU A 259 -26.11 -5.45 -6.16
C LEU A 259 -26.15 -6.88 -5.62
N TRP A 260 -27.15 -7.21 -4.77
CA TRP A 260 -27.41 -8.58 -4.32
C TRP A 260 -27.79 -9.50 -5.48
N PHE A 261 -28.67 -9.06 -6.35
CA PHE A 261 -29.09 -9.83 -7.52
C PHE A 261 -27.88 -10.20 -8.39
N GLU A 262 -27.00 -9.25 -8.64
CA GLU A 262 -25.77 -9.51 -9.39
C GLU A 262 -24.83 -10.45 -8.62
N TYR A 263 -24.59 -10.21 -7.32
CA TYR A 263 -23.77 -11.06 -6.49
C TYR A 263 -24.26 -12.51 -6.45
N SER A 264 -25.56 -12.73 -6.39
CA SER A 264 -26.18 -14.06 -6.31
C SER A 264 -26.04 -14.92 -7.57
N LYS A 265 -25.64 -14.31 -8.69
CA LYS A 265 -25.34 -15.03 -9.94
C LYS A 265 -24.05 -15.82 -9.88
N MET A 266 -23.16 -15.49 -8.94
CA MET A 266 -21.90 -16.22 -8.78
C MET A 266 -22.16 -17.62 -8.25
N LYS A 267 -21.79 -18.63 -9.04
CA LYS A 267 -22.00 -20.05 -8.69
C LYS A 267 -20.69 -20.78 -8.42
N ASP A 268 -19.60 -20.31 -9.03
CA ASP A 268 -18.28 -20.92 -8.84
C ASP A 268 -17.61 -20.38 -7.58
N VAL A 269 -17.08 -21.25 -6.76
CA VAL A 269 -16.38 -20.90 -5.50
C VAL A 269 -15.16 -19.97 -5.75
N ASN A 270 -14.55 -20.09 -6.91
CA ASN A 270 -13.40 -19.29 -7.29
C ASN A 270 -13.77 -17.98 -8.00
N SER A 271 -15.05 -17.82 -8.39
CA SER A 271 -15.51 -16.54 -8.94
C SER A 271 -15.55 -15.47 -7.87
N HIS A 272 -15.41 -14.23 -8.25
CA HIS A 272 -15.53 -13.12 -7.31
C HIS A 272 -16.03 -11.85 -7.99
N MET A 273 -16.74 -11.04 -7.22
CA MET A 273 -17.24 -9.75 -7.63
C MET A 273 -16.30 -8.65 -7.10
N LYS A 274 -15.72 -7.89 -7.99
CA LYS A 274 -14.89 -6.71 -7.68
C LYS A 274 -15.74 -5.46 -7.74
N ILE A 275 -15.72 -4.65 -6.71
CA ILE A 275 -16.52 -3.43 -6.63
C ILE A 275 -15.60 -2.25 -6.35
N HIS A 276 -15.62 -1.25 -7.24
CA HIS A 276 -14.88 -0.01 -7.09
C HIS A 276 -15.85 1.10 -6.68
N THR A 277 -15.74 1.58 -5.44
CA THR A 277 -16.72 2.50 -4.86
C THR A 277 -16.71 3.89 -5.47
N LYS A 278 -15.53 4.40 -5.85
CA LYS A 278 -15.39 5.74 -6.43
C LYS A 278 -16.02 5.86 -7.81
N THR A 279 -15.85 4.84 -8.66
CA THR A 279 -16.43 4.83 -10.01
C THR A 279 -17.83 4.26 -10.04
N ARG A 280 -18.30 3.68 -8.94
CA ARG A 280 -19.58 2.97 -8.82
C ARG A 280 -19.72 1.87 -9.87
N LYS A 281 -18.67 1.09 -10.06
CA LYS A 281 -18.66 -0.03 -11.01
C LYS A 281 -18.35 -1.33 -10.30
N TYR A 282 -18.86 -2.42 -10.84
CA TYR A 282 -18.53 -3.76 -10.40
C TYR A 282 -18.19 -4.64 -11.61
N PHE A 283 -17.44 -5.69 -11.37
CA PHE A 283 -16.92 -6.61 -12.39
C PHE A 283 -16.89 -8.01 -11.79
N PHE A 284 -17.02 -9.01 -12.66
CA PHE A 284 -16.86 -10.42 -12.30
C PHE A 284 -15.57 -10.96 -12.90
N ASP A 285 -14.90 -11.85 -12.15
CA ASP A 285 -13.75 -12.65 -12.58
C ASP A 285 -14.03 -14.13 -12.27
#